data_ad4f784879536bde6d3f1ca025c46d93
#
_entry.id   ad4f784879536bde6d3f1ca025c46d93
#
_cell.length_a   1.000
_cell.length_b   1.000
_cell.length_c   1.000
_cell.angle_alpha   90.00
_cell.angle_beta   90.00
_cell.angle_gamma   90.00
#
_symmetry.space_group_name_H-M   'P 1'
#
loop_
_entity.id
_entity.type
_entity.pdbx_description
1 polymer ?
#
loop_
_entity_poly.entity_id
_entity_poly.type
_entity_poly.pdbx_seq_one_letter_code
_entity_poly.pdbx_strand_id
1 'polypeptide(L)'
;MKRFLSVGLIFLMLVLAACNNGTSEAPASSSSSSSSEDENRIPAKLIKHVDGDTTKFKVEGKEETVRYLLIDTPETVHPKKEVEPMGPEASDFVKKMLTQADRIELELDVSERDKYGRLLAYVYADGKSVQEELLKNGLARVAYVYQPNVKYVDRYREIQDAARKKEVGIWQYENYATDKGFDADAVDTNQEKKSGNEKEKFVASKNSDVYHKTDCSDVPKIKPENRIYFETEEEAKKSGRERSRTPGCWD
;
A
#
# COMPACT_ATOMS: atom_id res chain seq x y z
N MET A 1 43.81 34.65 45.07
CA MET A 1 43.77 34.92 46.55
C MET A 1 42.60 34.11 47.12
N LYS A 2 42.92 33.29 48.15
CA LYS A 2 42.10 32.72 49.22
C LYS A 2 40.92 31.78 48.75
N ARG A 3 41.06 30.45 48.84
CA ARG A 3 41.13 29.55 50.02
C ARG A 3 39.84 29.65 50.90
N PHE A 4 39.10 28.52 51.04
CA PHE A 4 38.82 27.66 52.21
C PHE A 4 37.72 26.66 51.77
N LEU A 5 37.85 25.36 51.72
CA LEU A 5 38.13 24.29 52.69
C LEU A 5 37.13 24.24 53.83
N SER A 6 36.32 23.15 53.94
CA SER A 6 36.03 22.35 55.13
C SER A 6 34.85 21.38 54.82
N VAL A 7 35.04 20.11 54.80
CA VAL A 7 35.21 19.09 55.84
C VAL A 7 33.88 18.72 56.55
N GLY A 8 33.41 17.51 56.31
CA GLY A 8 33.12 16.50 57.28
C GLY A 8 31.65 16.23 57.61
N LEU A 9 31.12 15.09 57.46
CA LEU A 9 31.09 14.11 58.55
C LEU A 9 30.31 12.87 58.12
N ILE A 10 30.91 11.75 58.27
CA ILE A 10 30.45 10.37 58.22
C ILE A 10 29.41 10.15 59.32
N PHE A 11 28.27 9.51 58.99
CA PHE A 11 27.54 8.72 59.99
C PHE A 11 27.10 7.38 59.39
N LEU A 12 27.86 6.38 59.82
CA LEU A 12 27.65 4.94 59.66
C LEU A 12 26.68 4.51 60.76
N MET A 13 25.53 3.93 60.34
CA MET A 13 24.79 3.04 61.26
C MET A 13 24.30 1.82 60.51
N LEU A 14 24.98 0.71 60.84
CA LEU A 14 24.54 -0.66 60.64
C LEU A 14 23.43 -0.97 61.61
N VAL A 15 22.34 -1.58 61.07
CA VAL A 15 21.50 -2.48 61.89
C VAL A 15 21.20 -3.69 61.05
N LEU A 16 21.68 -4.83 61.51
CA LEU A 16 21.39 -6.20 61.08
C LEU A 16 20.10 -6.70 61.71
N ALA A 17 19.45 -7.56 60.99
CA ALA A 17 18.62 -8.71 61.39
C ALA A 17 17.22 -8.65 60.76
N ALA A 18 16.60 -9.68 60.28
CA ALA A 18 16.82 -11.13 60.22
C ALA A 18 15.84 -11.71 59.18
N CYS A 19 16.19 -12.89 58.69
CA CYS A 19 15.44 -13.83 57.86
C CYS A 19 13.93 -13.88 58.10
N ASN A 20 13.14 -13.99 57.02
CA ASN A 20 12.26 -15.13 56.93
C ASN A 20 11.94 -15.50 55.46
N ASN A 21 12.01 -16.80 55.23
CA ASN A 21 11.73 -17.56 54.04
C ASN A 21 10.23 -17.48 53.66
N GLY A 22 9.92 -17.30 52.38
CA GLY A 22 8.55 -17.43 51.88
C GLY A 22 8.54 -17.37 50.37
N THR A 23 8.89 -18.50 49.74
CA THR A 23 8.65 -18.77 48.32
C THR A 23 7.17 -18.58 47.96
N SER A 24 6.87 -17.66 47.08
CA SER A 24 5.66 -17.69 46.25
C SER A 24 5.95 -16.94 44.96
N GLU A 25 6.32 -17.70 43.96
CA GLU A 25 6.29 -17.24 42.58
C GLU A 25 4.82 -17.01 42.21
N ALA A 26 4.42 -15.75 42.05
CA ALA A 26 3.23 -15.41 41.32
C ALA A 26 3.60 -15.20 39.86
N PRO A 27 2.88 -15.80 38.89
CA PRO A 27 3.14 -15.54 37.48
C PRO A 27 2.85 -14.09 37.18
N ALA A 28 3.80 -13.39 36.58
CA ALA A 28 3.61 -12.08 36.04
C ALA A 28 2.55 -12.18 34.92
N SER A 29 1.32 -11.84 35.22
CA SER A 29 0.31 -11.58 34.21
C SER A 29 0.73 -10.30 33.52
N SER A 30 1.25 -10.43 32.30
CA SER A 30 1.37 -9.34 31.36
C SER A 30 -0.05 -8.87 31.06
N SER A 31 -0.52 -7.87 31.80
CA SER A 31 -1.67 -7.09 31.40
C SER A 31 -1.27 -6.30 30.17
N SER A 32 -1.60 -6.84 28.98
CA SER A 32 -1.69 -6.03 27.77
C SER A 32 -2.71 -4.94 28.05
N SER A 33 -2.26 -3.70 28.11
CA SER A 33 -3.13 -2.53 28.12
C SER A 33 -3.90 -2.53 26.80
N SER A 34 -5.11 -3.11 26.80
CA SER A 34 -6.10 -2.85 25.75
C SER A 34 -6.39 -1.35 25.82
N SER A 35 -6.05 -0.63 24.76
CA SER A 35 -6.38 0.77 24.60
C SER A 35 -7.91 0.89 24.62
N SER A 36 -8.44 1.99 25.16
CA SER A 36 -9.87 2.31 25.21
C SER A 36 -10.59 2.32 23.84
N GLU A 37 -9.84 2.16 22.76
CA GLU A 37 -10.36 2.06 21.38
C GLU A 37 -10.88 0.66 21.04
N ASP A 38 -10.44 -0.40 21.74
CA ASP A 38 -10.87 -1.79 21.49
C ASP A 38 -12.25 -2.09 22.11
N GLU A 39 -12.71 -1.31 23.10
CA GLU A 39 -13.97 -1.57 23.83
C GLU A 39 -15.23 -1.37 22.97
N ASN A 40 -15.15 -0.68 21.83
CA ASN A 40 -16.31 -0.36 20.99
C ASN A 40 -16.38 -1.18 19.68
N ARG A 41 -15.57 -2.23 19.57
CA ARG A 41 -15.52 -3.07 18.36
C ARG A 41 -16.44 -4.29 18.49
N ILE A 42 -17.20 -4.55 17.43
CA ILE A 42 -18.16 -5.65 17.35
C ILE A 42 -17.49 -6.83 16.66
N PRO A 43 -17.43 -8.03 17.28
CA PRO A 43 -16.90 -9.23 16.66
C PRO A 43 -17.68 -9.61 15.39
N ALA A 44 -16.95 -9.96 14.34
CA ALA A 44 -17.52 -10.37 13.06
C ALA A 44 -16.88 -11.67 12.55
N LYS A 45 -17.62 -12.43 11.73
CA LYS A 45 -17.09 -13.61 11.04
C LYS A 45 -17.21 -13.43 9.54
N LEU A 46 -16.13 -13.69 8.82
CA LEU A 46 -16.13 -13.64 7.36
C LEU A 46 -17.13 -14.65 6.79
N ILE A 47 -18.03 -14.17 5.93
CA ILE A 47 -18.93 -15.02 5.12
C ILE A 47 -18.42 -15.09 3.69
N LYS A 48 -18.27 -13.92 3.05
CA LYS A 48 -17.86 -13.81 1.66
C LYS A 48 -17.15 -12.49 1.41
N HIS A 49 -15.94 -12.55 0.92
CA HIS A 49 -15.27 -11.40 0.33
C HIS A 49 -15.99 -11.03 -0.98
N VAL A 50 -16.24 -9.75 -1.22
CA VAL A 50 -16.93 -9.24 -2.42
C VAL A 50 -15.96 -8.46 -3.28
N ASP A 51 -15.34 -7.41 -2.71
CA ASP A 51 -14.42 -6.51 -3.37
C ASP A 51 -13.43 -5.88 -2.38
N GLY A 52 -12.50 -5.08 -2.84
CA GLY A 52 -11.46 -4.47 -2.00
C GLY A 52 -11.99 -3.61 -0.84
N ASP A 53 -13.20 -3.07 -0.95
CA ASP A 53 -13.82 -2.24 0.08
C ASP A 53 -15.21 -2.70 0.52
N THR A 54 -15.60 -3.89 0.12
CA THR A 54 -16.91 -4.47 0.45
C THR A 54 -16.80 -5.95 0.77
N THR A 55 -17.32 -6.34 1.94
CA THR A 55 -17.28 -7.74 2.40
C THR A 55 -18.58 -8.10 3.11
N LYS A 56 -19.03 -9.37 3.01
CA LYS A 56 -20.12 -9.90 3.80
C LYS A 56 -19.59 -10.57 5.06
N PHE A 57 -20.11 -10.15 6.19
CA PHE A 57 -19.81 -10.70 7.50
C PHE A 57 -21.05 -11.19 8.21
N LYS A 58 -20.86 -12.11 9.15
CA LYS A 58 -21.86 -12.43 10.17
C LYS A 58 -21.56 -11.58 11.40
N VAL A 59 -22.45 -10.65 11.72
CA VAL A 59 -22.37 -9.70 12.83
C VAL A 59 -23.56 -9.92 13.73
N GLU A 60 -23.35 -10.20 15.02
CA GLU A 60 -24.44 -10.46 16.00
C GLU A 60 -25.48 -11.51 15.51
N GLY A 61 -25.00 -12.53 14.78
CA GLY A 61 -25.84 -13.59 14.27
C GLY A 61 -26.52 -13.31 12.90
N LYS A 62 -26.46 -12.08 12.38
CA LYS A 62 -27.05 -11.66 11.10
C LYS A 62 -25.99 -11.56 10.02
N GLU A 63 -26.39 -11.83 8.76
CA GLU A 63 -25.54 -11.56 7.60
C GLU A 63 -25.65 -10.09 7.20
N GLU A 64 -24.51 -9.39 7.18
CA GLU A 64 -24.41 -7.99 6.82
C GLU A 64 -23.44 -7.81 5.66
N THR A 65 -23.82 -7.00 4.67
CA THR A 65 -22.88 -6.46 3.68
C THR A 65 -22.27 -5.19 4.25
N VAL A 66 -20.97 -5.19 4.45
CA VAL A 66 -20.22 -4.08 5.04
C VAL A 66 -19.47 -3.34 3.94
N ARG A 67 -19.70 -2.02 3.85
CA ARG A 67 -18.92 -1.08 3.04
C ARG A 67 -17.92 -0.37 3.95
N TYR A 68 -16.66 -0.42 3.58
CA TYR A 68 -15.59 0.16 4.39
C TYR A 68 -15.64 1.68 4.32
N LEU A 69 -15.59 2.33 5.48
CA LEU A 69 -15.67 3.78 5.61
C LEU A 69 -14.42 4.48 5.09
N LEU A 70 -14.63 5.65 4.50
CA LEU A 70 -13.61 6.65 4.12
C LEU A 70 -12.63 6.21 3.04
N ILE A 71 -12.79 5.04 2.43
CA ILE A 71 -11.92 4.58 1.35
C ILE A 71 -12.70 4.17 0.09
N ASP A 72 -11.96 4.10 -0.99
CA ASP A 72 -12.38 3.58 -2.29
C ASP A 72 -11.23 2.78 -2.90
N THR A 73 -11.52 1.56 -3.35
CA THR A 73 -10.58 0.70 -4.08
C THR A 73 -10.98 0.64 -5.54
N PRO A 74 -10.04 0.34 -6.47
CA PRO A 74 -10.41 0.09 -7.85
C PRO A 74 -11.40 -1.07 -7.95
N GLU A 75 -12.40 -0.93 -8.82
CA GLU A 75 -13.56 -1.81 -8.93
C GLU A 75 -13.22 -3.16 -9.59
N THR A 76 -13.77 -4.26 -9.06
CA THR A 76 -13.57 -5.61 -9.64
C THR A 76 -14.87 -6.33 -10.01
N VAL A 77 -16.01 -5.91 -9.46
CA VAL A 77 -17.27 -6.67 -9.58
C VAL A 77 -18.47 -5.87 -10.10
N HIS A 78 -18.21 -4.67 -10.62
CA HIS A 78 -19.30 -3.82 -11.13
C HIS A 78 -19.93 -4.41 -12.40
N PRO A 79 -21.28 -4.60 -12.47
CA PRO A 79 -21.93 -5.33 -13.56
C PRO A 79 -21.84 -4.66 -14.94
N LYS A 80 -21.41 -3.39 -15.02
CA LYS A 80 -21.37 -2.57 -16.25
C LYS A 80 -20.01 -1.91 -16.49
N LYS A 81 -19.04 -2.12 -15.64
CA LYS A 81 -17.69 -1.58 -15.79
C LYS A 81 -16.72 -2.74 -15.95
N GLU A 82 -15.69 -2.53 -16.72
CA GLU A 82 -14.53 -3.42 -16.74
C GLU A 82 -13.81 -3.42 -15.39
N VAL A 83 -13.03 -4.45 -15.14
CA VAL A 83 -12.19 -4.54 -13.96
C VAL A 83 -11.15 -3.42 -14.04
N GLU A 84 -11.14 -2.56 -13.04
CA GLU A 84 -10.20 -1.45 -12.99
C GLU A 84 -8.77 -1.95 -12.65
N PRO A 85 -7.71 -1.37 -13.23
CA PRO A 85 -6.34 -1.70 -12.88
C PRO A 85 -6.09 -1.63 -11.38
N MET A 86 -5.26 -2.53 -10.83
CA MET A 86 -5.00 -2.67 -9.38
C MET A 86 -6.21 -3.13 -8.54
N GLY A 87 -7.40 -3.29 -9.14
CA GLY A 87 -8.57 -3.82 -8.44
C GLY A 87 -8.38 -5.24 -7.92
N PRO A 88 -7.92 -6.18 -8.77
CA PRO A 88 -7.62 -7.55 -8.33
C PRO A 88 -6.62 -7.59 -7.17
N GLU A 89 -5.57 -6.77 -7.21
CA GLU A 89 -4.55 -6.68 -6.16
C GLU A 89 -5.14 -6.17 -4.84
N ALA A 90 -5.98 -5.14 -4.88
CA ALA A 90 -6.67 -4.62 -3.71
C ALA A 90 -7.63 -5.66 -3.10
N SER A 91 -8.41 -6.32 -3.97
CA SER A 91 -9.35 -7.37 -3.58
C SER A 91 -8.64 -8.57 -2.96
N ASP A 92 -7.58 -9.08 -3.58
CA ASP A 92 -6.80 -10.21 -3.07
C ASP A 92 -6.08 -9.87 -1.75
N PHE A 93 -5.60 -8.64 -1.61
CA PHE A 93 -4.98 -8.17 -0.36
C PHE A 93 -5.97 -8.25 0.81
N VAL A 94 -7.18 -7.71 0.66
CA VAL A 94 -8.21 -7.76 1.69
C VAL A 94 -8.65 -9.20 1.96
N LYS A 95 -8.90 -9.98 0.92
CA LYS A 95 -9.25 -11.39 1.04
C LYS A 95 -8.20 -12.15 1.86
N LYS A 96 -6.93 -11.97 1.57
CA LYS A 96 -5.83 -12.59 2.31
C LYS A 96 -5.82 -12.14 3.76
N MET A 97 -5.92 -10.84 4.03
CA MET A 97 -5.95 -10.27 5.37
C MET A 97 -7.08 -10.88 6.22
N LEU A 98 -8.30 -10.93 5.66
CA LEU A 98 -9.47 -11.43 6.38
C LEU A 98 -9.50 -12.96 6.54
N THR A 99 -8.96 -13.71 5.57
CA THR A 99 -8.93 -15.18 5.65
C THR A 99 -7.84 -15.71 6.57
N GLN A 100 -6.78 -14.93 6.80
CA GLN A 100 -5.68 -15.29 7.69
C GLN A 100 -5.85 -14.79 9.12
N ALA A 101 -6.83 -13.91 9.37
CA ALA A 101 -7.07 -13.35 10.68
C ALA A 101 -7.75 -14.36 11.61
N ASP A 102 -7.26 -14.46 12.84
CA ASP A 102 -7.91 -15.20 13.92
C ASP A 102 -9.13 -14.44 14.47
N ARG A 103 -9.07 -13.11 14.44
CA ARG A 103 -10.12 -12.20 14.95
C ARG A 103 -10.42 -11.09 13.95
N ILE A 104 -11.71 -10.96 13.61
CA ILE A 104 -12.21 -9.84 12.80
C ILE A 104 -13.19 -9.05 13.65
N GLU A 105 -13.07 -7.74 13.60
CA GLU A 105 -13.90 -6.80 14.35
C GLU A 105 -14.31 -5.63 13.48
N LEU A 106 -15.49 -5.09 13.77
CA LEU A 106 -16.04 -3.92 13.11
C LEU A 106 -16.21 -2.80 14.12
N GLU A 107 -15.88 -1.59 13.73
CA GLU A 107 -16.17 -0.38 14.46
C GLU A 107 -17.12 0.47 13.63
N LEU A 108 -18.29 0.75 14.18
CA LEU A 108 -19.28 1.64 13.54
C LEU A 108 -18.90 3.09 13.80
N ASP A 109 -19.35 3.97 12.92
CA ASP A 109 -19.33 5.42 13.13
C ASP A 109 -20.76 5.90 13.39
N VAL A 110 -21.00 7.20 13.39
CA VAL A 110 -22.28 7.83 13.79
C VAL A 110 -23.46 7.34 12.95
N SER A 111 -23.31 7.27 11.63
CA SER A 111 -24.31 6.70 10.73
C SER A 111 -23.91 5.26 10.38
N GLU A 112 -24.76 4.32 10.78
CA GLU A 112 -24.45 2.90 10.66
C GLU A 112 -24.66 2.34 9.26
N ARG A 113 -25.54 2.94 8.44
CA ARG A 113 -25.92 2.38 7.13
C ARG A 113 -25.94 3.41 6.02
N ASP A 114 -25.63 2.95 4.82
CA ASP A 114 -25.81 3.75 3.62
C ASP A 114 -27.26 3.63 3.05
N LYS A 115 -27.53 4.39 1.98
CA LYS A 115 -28.82 4.39 1.27
C LYS A 115 -29.19 3.05 0.63
N TYR A 116 -28.25 2.12 0.50
CA TYR A 116 -28.46 0.79 -0.02
C TYR A 116 -28.63 -0.27 1.07
N GLY A 117 -28.61 0.16 2.35
CA GLY A 117 -28.76 -0.69 3.52
C GLY A 117 -27.47 -1.40 3.95
N ARG A 118 -26.32 -1.12 3.30
CA ARG A 118 -25.04 -1.70 3.71
C ARG A 118 -24.59 -1.11 5.03
N LEU A 119 -24.02 -1.94 5.91
CA LEU A 119 -23.40 -1.50 7.14
C LEU A 119 -22.12 -0.72 6.81
N LEU A 120 -21.92 0.42 7.45
CA LEU A 120 -20.75 1.29 7.31
C LEU A 120 -19.82 1.08 8.50
N ALA A 121 -18.60 0.59 8.27
CA ALA A 121 -17.69 0.28 9.36
C ALA A 121 -16.22 0.47 9.00
N TYR A 122 -15.42 0.68 10.03
CA TYR A 122 -13.99 0.42 10.03
C TYR A 122 -13.77 -1.06 10.36
N VAL A 123 -12.91 -1.75 9.61
CA VAL A 123 -12.71 -3.19 9.69
C VAL A 123 -11.32 -3.48 10.23
N TYR A 124 -11.24 -4.38 11.19
CA TYR A 124 -10.00 -4.79 11.83
C TYR A 124 -9.78 -6.29 11.68
N ALA A 125 -8.58 -6.68 11.35
CA ALA A 125 -8.10 -8.05 11.28
C ALA A 125 -6.92 -8.20 12.24
N ASP A 126 -7.06 -8.97 13.31
CA ASP A 126 -6.09 -9.12 14.41
C ASP A 126 -5.61 -7.77 14.97
N GLY A 127 -6.57 -6.84 15.14
CA GLY A 127 -6.33 -5.49 15.66
C GLY A 127 -5.73 -4.50 14.64
N LYS A 128 -5.40 -4.91 13.41
CA LYS A 128 -4.90 -4.04 12.34
C LYS A 128 -6.05 -3.51 11.50
N SER A 129 -6.11 -2.21 11.29
CA SER A 129 -7.11 -1.60 10.40
C SER A 129 -6.87 -2.01 8.95
N VAL A 130 -7.86 -2.64 8.33
CA VAL A 130 -7.82 -3.05 6.92
C VAL A 130 -7.71 -1.84 6.00
N GLN A 131 -8.42 -0.76 6.33
CA GLN A 131 -8.37 0.49 5.56
C GLN A 131 -7.00 1.14 5.59
N GLU A 132 -6.36 1.19 6.78
CA GLU A 132 -5.01 1.75 6.89
C GLU A 132 -3.99 0.93 6.11
N GLU A 133 -4.08 -0.39 6.16
CA GLU A 133 -3.18 -1.26 5.40
C GLU A 133 -3.41 -1.13 3.88
N LEU A 134 -4.65 -0.96 3.42
CA LEU A 134 -4.93 -0.66 2.01
C LEU A 134 -4.32 0.67 1.58
N LEU A 135 -4.54 1.75 2.35
CA LEU A 135 -4.00 3.08 2.06
C LEU A 135 -2.47 3.09 2.06
N LYS A 136 -1.86 2.43 3.03
CA LYS A 136 -0.40 2.32 3.17
C LYS A 136 0.28 1.61 2.00
N ASN A 137 -0.38 0.59 1.46
CA ASN A 137 0.09 -0.15 0.30
C ASN A 137 -0.34 0.50 -1.04
N GLY A 138 -1.01 1.65 -1.01
CA GLY A 138 -1.50 2.29 -2.22
C GLY A 138 -2.54 1.47 -2.97
N LEU A 139 -3.36 0.71 -2.26
CA LEU A 139 -4.43 -0.12 -2.84
C LEU A 139 -5.81 0.51 -2.71
N ALA A 140 -5.89 1.66 -2.03
CA ALA A 140 -7.08 2.47 -1.89
C ALA A 140 -6.73 3.96 -1.90
N ARG A 141 -7.73 4.79 -2.18
CA ARG A 141 -7.70 6.24 -1.96
C ARG A 141 -8.69 6.63 -0.87
N VAL A 142 -8.47 7.77 -0.21
CA VAL A 142 -9.48 8.37 0.69
C VAL A 142 -10.62 8.92 -0.15
N ALA A 143 -11.83 8.47 0.12
CA ALA A 143 -13.02 8.85 -0.63
C ALA A 143 -14.28 8.74 0.24
N TYR A 144 -15.42 9.20 -0.32
CA TYR A 144 -16.74 9.11 0.34
C TYR A 144 -16.74 9.71 1.75
N VAL A 145 -16.05 10.84 1.90
CA VAL A 145 -15.98 11.59 3.16
C VAL A 145 -17.27 12.38 3.35
N TYR A 146 -18.22 11.79 4.06
CA TYR A 146 -19.52 12.39 4.36
C TYR A 146 -19.74 12.49 5.86
N GLN A 147 -20.07 13.69 6.33
CA GLN A 147 -20.52 13.87 7.70
C GLN A 147 -21.75 13.00 7.96
N PRO A 148 -21.89 12.41 9.17
CA PRO A 148 -21.02 12.57 10.32
C PRO A 148 -19.86 11.55 10.39
N ASN A 149 -19.74 10.59 9.48
CA ASN A 149 -18.77 9.48 9.48
C ASN A 149 -17.39 9.92 9.02
N VAL A 150 -16.61 10.57 9.87
CA VAL A 150 -15.32 11.17 9.55
C VAL A 150 -14.22 10.90 10.59
N LYS A 151 -14.45 9.96 11.51
CA LYS A 151 -13.58 9.72 12.67
C LYS A 151 -12.09 9.64 12.34
N TYR A 152 -11.72 8.92 11.30
CA TYR A 152 -10.32 8.67 10.94
C TYR A 152 -9.85 9.40 9.68
N VAL A 153 -10.60 10.39 9.17
CA VAL A 153 -10.32 11.01 7.87
C VAL A 153 -8.94 11.65 7.79
N ASP A 154 -8.51 12.36 8.84
CA ASP A 154 -7.22 13.05 8.81
C ASP A 154 -6.06 12.05 8.85
N ARG A 155 -6.15 11.03 9.70
CA ARG A 155 -5.18 9.93 9.76
C ARG A 155 -5.08 9.18 8.42
N TYR A 156 -6.21 8.91 7.77
CA TYR A 156 -6.22 8.23 6.47
C TYR A 156 -5.59 9.08 5.36
N ARG A 157 -5.81 10.40 5.39
CA ARG A 157 -5.14 11.33 4.48
C ARG A 157 -3.63 11.34 4.66
N GLU A 158 -3.14 11.37 5.90
CA GLU A 158 -1.70 11.30 6.20
C GLU A 158 -1.07 10.01 5.67
N ILE A 159 -1.72 8.86 5.88
CA ILE A 159 -1.25 7.56 5.36
C ILE A 159 -1.24 7.56 3.84
N GLN A 160 -2.32 8.04 3.20
CA GLN A 160 -2.42 8.18 1.75
C GLN A 160 -1.31 9.07 1.19
N ASP A 161 -1.07 10.22 1.79
CA ASP A 161 -0.04 11.17 1.33
C ASP A 161 1.36 10.56 1.44
N ALA A 162 1.61 9.74 2.47
CA ALA A 162 2.87 9.01 2.59
C ALA A 162 3.03 7.94 1.50
N ALA A 163 1.96 7.23 1.14
CA ALA A 163 1.93 6.26 0.05
C ALA A 163 2.11 6.94 -1.32
N ARG A 164 1.44 8.07 -1.54
CA ARG A 164 1.53 8.89 -2.76
C ARG A 164 2.94 9.42 -2.99
N LYS A 165 3.60 9.93 -1.94
CA LYS A 165 4.99 10.39 -2.03
C LYS A 165 5.99 9.28 -2.38
N LYS A 166 5.65 8.02 -2.08
CA LYS A 166 6.45 6.84 -2.41
C LYS A 166 6.05 6.20 -3.73
N GLU A 167 5.05 6.74 -4.41
CA GLU A 167 4.52 6.22 -5.68
C GLU A 167 4.17 4.73 -5.64
N VAL A 168 3.60 4.24 -4.52
CA VAL A 168 3.22 2.83 -4.38
C VAL A 168 1.80 2.57 -4.85
N GLY A 169 1.56 1.38 -5.40
CA GLY A 169 0.25 0.91 -5.82
C GLY A 169 -0.39 1.81 -6.88
N ILE A 170 -1.63 2.28 -6.64
CA ILE A 170 -2.37 3.18 -7.55
C ILE A 170 -1.64 4.50 -7.82
N TRP A 171 -0.74 4.91 -6.92
CA TRP A 171 -0.01 6.19 -7.01
C TRP A 171 1.21 6.13 -7.93
N GLN A 172 1.60 4.94 -8.41
CA GLN A 172 2.66 4.80 -9.43
C GLN A 172 2.21 5.27 -10.82
N TYR A 173 0.90 5.41 -11.04
CA TYR A 173 0.31 5.85 -12.28
C TYR A 173 -0.20 7.29 -12.13
N GLU A 174 0.40 8.21 -12.90
CA GLU A 174 -0.02 9.61 -12.90
C GLU A 174 -1.47 9.72 -13.39
N ASN A 175 -2.30 10.48 -12.64
CA ASN A 175 -3.72 10.72 -12.93
C ASN A 175 -4.64 9.49 -12.88
N TYR A 176 -4.18 8.32 -12.45
CA TYR A 176 -5.04 7.14 -12.31
C TYR A 176 -6.05 7.31 -11.15
N ALA A 177 -5.57 7.60 -9.94
CA ALA A 177 -6.43 7.85 -8.78
C ALA A 177 -6.74 9.35 -8.66
N THR A 178 -7.98 9.73 -8.90
CA THR A 178 -8.49 11.11 -8.94
C THR A 178 -9.57 11.33 -7.88
N ASP A 179 -9.96 12.57 -7.63
CA ASP A 179 -11.08 12.87 -6.73
C ASP A 179 -12.44 12.29 -7.20
N LYS A 180 -12.54 11.93 -8.48
CA LYS A 180 -13.76 11.39 -9.09
C LYS A 180 -13.80 9.86 -9.17
N GLY A 181 -12.71 9.17 -8.87
CA GLY A 181 -12.56 7.74 -9.00
C GLY A 181 -11.25 7.36 -9.66
N PHE A 182 -11.26 6.24 -10.36
CA PHE A 182 -10.11 5.70 -11.07
C PHE A 182 -10.27 5.89 -12.57
N ASP A 183 -9.22 6.34 -13.24
CA ASP A 183 -9.15 6.56 -14.67
C ASP A 183 -8.26 5.48 -15.30
N ALA A 184 -8.88 4.43 -15.83
CA ALA A 184 -8.16 3.29 -16.40
C ALA A 184 -7.28 3.69 -17.60
N ASP A 185 -7.70 4.69 -18.40
CA ASP A 185 -6.94 5.17 -19.56
C ASP A 185 -5.58 5.78 -19.13
N ALA A 186 -5.52 6.33 -17.90
CA ALA A 186 -4.27 6.86 -17.37
C ALA A 186 -3.20 5.77 -17.14
N VAL A 187 -3.60 4.52 -16.86
CA VAL A 187 -2.66 3.41 -16.68
C VAL A 187 -2.01 3.02 -17.99
N ASP A 188 -2.78 2.93 -19.07
CA ASP A 188 -2.27 2.59 -20.40
C ASP A 188 -1.30 3.67 -20.91
N THR A 189 -1.66 4.94 -20.74
CA THR A 189 -0.78 6.09 -21.11
C THR A 189 0.51 6.11 -20.30
N ASN A 190 0.47 5.72 -19.02
CA ASN A 190 1.67 5.65 -18.18
C ASN A 190 2.53 4.43 -18.51
N GLN A 191 1.91 3.31 -18.91
CA GLN A 191 2.65 2.14 -19.42
C GLN A 191 3.34 2.46 -20.74
N GLU A 192 2.68 3.19 -21.65
CA GLU A 192 3.29 3.68 -22.89
C GLU A 192 4.45 4.65 -22.61
N LYS A 193 4.31 5.58 -21.66
CA LYS A 193 5.39 6.50 -21.25
C LYS A 193 6.57 5.77 -20.61
N LYS A 194 6.32 4.80 -19.71
CA LYS A 194 7.38 3.95 -19.13
C LYS A 194 8.01 3.05 -20.17
N SER A 195 7.20 2.50 -21.08
CA SER A 195 7.64 1.73 -22.22
C SER A 195 8.46 2.56 -23.22
N GLY A 196 8.09 3.83 -23.42
CA GLY A 196 8.85 4.78 -24.26
C GLY A 196 10.19 5.18 -23.65
N ASN A 197 10.38 5.06 -22.32
CA ASN A 197 11.65 5.38 -21.64
C ASN A 197 12.56 4.15 -21.41
N GLU A 198 12.05 2.92 -21.48
CA GLU A 198 12.85 1.70 -21.33
C GLU A 198 12.92 0.81 -22.59
N LYS A 199 12.02 1.03 -23.56
CA LYS A 199 11.98 0.26 -24.80
C LYS A 199 12.82 0.92 -25.88
N GLU A 200 13.70 0.14 -26.42
CA GLU A 200 14.47 0.39 -27.63
C GLU A 200 15.79 1.13 -27.40
N LYS A 201 16.69 0.49 -26.68
CA LYS A 201 18.06 1.02 -26.55
C LYS A 201 18.85 0.89 -27.83
N PHE A 202 18.41 0.03 -28.76
CA PHE A 202 19.12 -0.28 -29.99
C PHE A 202 18.18 -0.36 -31.20
N VAL A 203 18.69 0.05 -32.36
CA VAL A 203 17.96 0.07 -33.61
C VAL A 203 18.88 -0.39 -34.77
N ALA A 204 18.35 -1.14 -35.69
CA ALA A 204 19.03 -1.51 -36.94
C ALA A 204 18.15 -1.23 -38.16
N SER A 205 18.76 -1.15 -39.34
CA SER A 205 18.01 -1.23 -40.58
C SER A 205 17.75 -2.68 -40.97
N LYS A 206 16.58 -2.96 -41.57
CA LYS A 206 16.31 -4.27 -42.21
C LYS A 206 17.35 -4.67 -43.27
N ASN A 207 18.00 -3.68 -43.85
CA ASN A 207 18.92 -3.80 -44.95
C ASN A 207 20.38 -3.63 -44.49
N SER A 208 20.69 -3.79 -43.22
CA SER A 208 22.03 -3.57 -42.67
C SER A 208 22.37 -4.62 -41.61
N ASP A 209 23.64 -5.00 -41.58
CA ASP A 209 24.19 -5.95 -40.60
C ASP A 209 24.73 -5.27 -39.34
N VAL A 210 24.40 -3.96 -39.14
CA VAL A 210 24.83 -3.23 -37.98
C VAL A 210 23.64 -2.67 -37.22
N TYR A 211 23.80 -2.55 -35.90
CA TYR A 211 22.85 -1.87 -34.99
C TYR A 211 23.52 -0.68 -34.33
N HIS A 212 22.70 0.26 -33.91
CA HIS A 212 23.04 1.55 -33.29
C HIS A 212 22.32 1.67 -31.94
N LYS A 213 22.80 2.52 -31.04
CA LYS A 213 21.96 3.07 -30.01
C LYS A 213 20.90 3.98 -30.63
N THR A 214 19.72 4.06 -30.04
CA THR A 214 18.60 4.85 -30.60
C THR A 214 18.86 6.34 -30.68
N ASP A 215 19.78 6.86 -29.87
CA ASP A 215 20.26 8.25 -29.86
C ASP A 215 21.39 8.55 -30.86
N CYS A 216 21.85 7.52 -31.60
CA CYS A 216 22.92 7.69 -32.57
C CYS A 216 22.52 8.58 -33.75
N SER A 217 23.46 9.41 -34.21
CA SER A 217 23.28 10.36 -35.32
C SER A 217 22.94 9.74 -36.68
N ASP A 218 23.16 8.42 -36.82
CA ASP A 218 22.81 7.69 -38.06
C ASP A 218 21.38 7.15 -38.07
N VAL A 219 20.72 7.08 -36.92
CA VAL A 219 19.34 6.58 -36.80
C VAL A 219 18.33 7.36 -37.63
N PRO A 220 18.37 8.72 -37.69
CA PRO A 220 17.47 9.51 -38.55
C PRO A 220 17.62 9.17 -40.06
N LYS A 221 18.75 8.64 -40.48
CA LYS A 221 18.99 8.23 -41.86
C LYS A 221 18.30 6.90 -42.23
N ILE A 222 17.92 6.10 -41.25
CA ILE A 222 17.15 4.87 -41.44
C ILE A 222 15.69 5.23 -41.60
N LYS A 223 15.11 4.92 -42.76
CA LYS A 223 13.69 5.12 -43.00
C LYS A 223 12.84 4.40 -41.93
N PRO A 224 11.80 5.01 -41.35
CA PRO A 224 11.02 4.38 -40.29
C PRO A 224 10.52 2.97 -40.60
N GLU A 225 10.05 2.73 -41.79
CA GLU A 225 9.58 1.42 -42.30
C GLU A 225 10.65 0.33 -42.34
N ASN A 226 11.92 0.71 -42.30
CA ASN A 226 13.06 -0.20 -42.30
C ASN A 226 13.72 -0.39 -40.92
N ARG A 227 13.20 0.23 -39.88
CA ARG A 227 13.77 0.11 -38.54
C ARG A 227 13.33 -1.18 -37.88
N ILE A 228 14.30 -1.84 -37.23
CA ILE A 228 14.10 -2.96 -36.30
C ILE A 228 14.66 -2.52 -34.96
N TYR A 229 13.88 -2.62 -33.96
CA TYR A 229 14.24 -2.19 -32.60
C TYR A 229 14.56 -3.40 -31.71
N PHE A 230 15.43 -3.20 -30.72
CA PHE A 230 15.82 -4.21 -29.75
C PHE A 230 15.86 -3.58 -28.34
N GLU A 231 15.39 -4.31 -27.36
CA GLU A 231 15.39 -3.86 -25.96
C GLU A 231 16.80 -3.95 -25.35
N THR A 232 17.58 -4.95 -25.78
CA THR A 232 18.92 -5.19 -25.26
C THR A 232 19.93 -5.32 -26.38
N GLU A 233 21.21 -5.06 -26.06
CA GLU A 233 22.31 -5.27 -26.98
C GLU A 233 22.50 -6.74 -27.34
N GLU A 234 22.16 -7.63 -26.40
CA GLU A 234 22.24 -9.08 -26.64
C GLU A 234 21.24 -9.55 -27.71
N GLU A 235 20.03 -8.98 -27.71
CA GLU A 235 19.04 -9.24 -28.77
C GLU A 235 19.52 -8.75 -30.11
N ALA A 236 20.10 -7.57 -30.19
CA ALA A 236 20.65 -7.02 -31.40
C ALA A 236 21.79 -7.94 -31.93
N LYS A 237 22.67 -8.42 -31.06
CA LYS A 237 23.74 -9.39 -31.42
C LYS A 237 23.18 -10.74 -31.83
N LYS A 238 22.19 -11.29 -31.14
CA LYS A 238 21.50 -12.55 -31.48
C LYS A 238 20.82 -12.49 -32.85
N SER A 239 20.44 -11.29 -33.32
CA SER A 239 19.91 -11.10 -34.68
C SER A 239 20.96 -11.19 -35.79
N GLY A 240 22.22 -11.48 -35.45
CA GLY A 240 23.33 -11.60 -36.38
C GLY A 240 23.95 -10.25 -36.75
N ARG A 241 23.70 -9.19 -35.98
CA ARG A 241 24.21 -7.85 -36.28
C ARG A 241 25.36 -7.46 -35.37
N GLU A 242 26.24 -6.60 -35.88
CA GLU A 242 27.37 -6.04 -35.15
C GLU A 242 27.12 -4.58 -34.73
N ARG A 243 27.90 -4.08 -33.81
CA ARG A 243 27.86 -2.65 -33.46
C ARG A 243 28.23 -1.78 -34.65
N SER A 244 27.47 -0.73 -34.86
CA SER A 244 27.86 0.35 -35.78
C SER A 244 29.21 0.93 -35.36
N ARG A 245 30.04 1.28 -36.35
CA ARG A 245 31.32 1.98 -36.14
C ARG A 245 31.19 3.50 -36.22
N THR A 246 29.96 4.03 -36.18
CA THR A 246 29.68 5.47 -36.26
C THR A 246 30.27 6.19 -35.04
N PRO A 247 31.15 7.19 -35.23
CA PRO A 247 31.69 7.96 -34.11
C PRO A 247 30.59 8.61 -33.29
N GLY A 248 30.71 8.61 -31.96
CA GLY A 248 29.77 9.19 -31.05
C GLY A 248 28.50 8.37 -30.75
N CYS A 249 28.38 7.15 -31.31
CA CYS A 249 27.25 6.26 -30.99
C CYS A 249 27.45 5.41 -29.74
N TRP A 250 28.68 5.29 -29.26
CA TRP A 250 29.04 4.32 -28.20
C TRP A 250 29.82 4.92 -27.04
N ASP A 251 30.07 6.22 -27.07
CA ASP A 251 30.83 6.97 -26.04
C ASP A 251 29.98 7.26 -24.80
#